data_6ad271e2d8912762f99f46c787020949
#
_entry.id   6ad271e2d8912762f99f46c787020949
#
_cell.length_a   1.000
_cell.length_b   1.000
_cell.length_c   1.000
_cell.angle_alpha   90.00
_cell.angle_beta   90.00
_cell.angle_gamma   90.00
#
_symmetry.space_group_name_H-M   'P 1'
#
loop_
_entity.id
_entity.type
_entity.pdbx_description
1 polymer ?
#
loop_
_entity_poly.entity_id
_entity_poly.type
_entity_poly.pdbx_seq_one_letter_code
_entity_poly.pdbx_strand_id
1 'polypeptide(L)'
;GVIIDNVLDNSQLEKINSELSPFLVQTKEGQDDFTGFNTRRVGALMARSSECRVLALNPLINEVSKFFLEPHSDGYQLHFTSAIDIAPGESEQILHRDRGVWGGYIPRKIETQLSTVWAITDFTKENGATQVVPGSHKWDRNREPSPEEICYAEMSRGSVFIYTGSVMHGGGANNSDKNRLGVFLHYAPTWLRQEENQYLSCPPHIAKDLSP
;
A
#
# COMPACT_ATOMS: atom_id res chain seq x y z
N GLY A 1 -7.46 10.99 0.77
CA GLY A 1 -6.11 10.61 1.18
C GLY A 1 -5.31 11.81 1.64
N VAL A 2 -4.23 11.56 2.35
CA VAL A 2 -3.30 12.59 2.85
C VAL A 2 -1.88 12.09 2.69
N ILE A 3 -0.96 12.98 2.35
CA ILE A 3 0.48 12.74 2.37
C ILE A 3 1.05 13.39 3.62
N ILE A 4 1.91 12.67 4.33
CA ILE A 4 2.66 13.18 5.47
C ILE A 4 4.14 13.05 5.12
N ASP A 5 4.83 14.18 5.08
CA ASP A 5 6.22 14.25 4.67
C ASP A 5 7.17 13.94 5.81
N ASN A 6 8.35 13.41 5.46
CA ASN A 6 9.49 13.22 6.36
C ASN A 6 9.17 12.38 7.62
N VAL A 7 8.41 11.30 7.45
CA VAL A 7 8.07 10.38 8.54
C VAL A 7 9.22 9.42 8.82
N LEU A 8 9.99 9.05 7.79
CA LEU A 8 11.16 8.18 7.91
C LEU A 8 12.44 8.97 7.69
N ASP A 9 13.44 8.69 8.50
CA ASP A 9 14.78 9.22 8.32
C ASP A 9 15.61 8.36 7.32
N ASN A 10 16.79 8.86 6.95
CA ASN A 10 17.68 8.18 6.01
C ASN A 10 18.12 6.80 6.50
N SER A 11 18.37 6.63 7.80
CA SER A 11 18.79 5.35 8.38
C SER A 11 17.73 4.29 8.23
N GLN A 12 16.47 4.65 8.48
CA GLN A 12 15.30 3.76 8.29
C GLN A 12 15.14 3.38 6.82
N LEU A 13 15.26 4.34 5.90
CA LEU A 13 15.20 4.10 4.47
C LEU A 13 16.27 3.14 3.96
N GLU A 14 17.52 3.35 4.40
CA GLU A 14 18.65 2.48 4.07
C GLU A 14 18.43 1.06 4.61
N LYS A 15 17.93 0.94 5.84
CA LYS A 15 17.64 -0.34 6.47
C LYS A 15 16.53 -1.09 5.76
N ILE A 16 15.40 -0.43 5.42
CA ILE A 16 14.32 -1.03 4.62
C ILE A 16 14.86 -1.54 3.29
N ASN A 17 15.62 -0.70 2.59
CA ASN A 17 16.19 -1.07 1.30
C ASN A 17 17.14 -2.27 1.40
N SER A 18 18.02 -2.28 2.40
CA SER A 18 18.98 -3.39 2.61
C SER A 18 18.28 -4.70 2.99
N GLU A 19 17.23 -4.65 3.80
CA GLU A 19 16.44 -5.82 4.20
C GLU A 19 15.60 -6.40 3.06
N LEU A 20 15.08 -5.55 2.15
CA LEU A 20 14.19 -5.98 1.08
C LEU A 20 14.91 -6.31 -0.24
N SER A 21 16.05 -5.70 -0.52
CA SER A 21 16.82 -5.91 -1.76
C SER A 21 17.08 -7.37 -2.11
N PRO A 22 17.49 -8.28 -1.19
CA PRO A 22 17.73 -9.68 -1.51
C PRO A 22 16.47 -10.40 -2.02
N PHE A 23 15.29 -10.01 -1.53
CA PHE A 23 14.02 -10.58 -1.95
C PHE A 23 13.57 -10.00 -3.29
N LEU A 24 13.73 -8.70 -3.50
CA LEU A 24 13.38 -8.03 -4.75
C LEU A 24 14.17 -8.60 -5.92
N VAL A 25 15.49 -8.82 -5.76
CA VAL A 25 16.34 -9.39 -6.81
C VAL A 25 15.92 -10.81 -7.20
N GLN A 26 15.41 -11.62 -6.25
CA GLN A 26 14.99 -12.99 -6.49
C GLN A 26 13.54 -13.11 -6.97
N THR A 27 12.74 -12.06 -6.83
CA THR A 27 11.33 -12.07 -7.20
C THR A 27 11.18 -11.82 -8.70
N LYS A 28 10.37 -12.64 -9.36
CA LYS A 28 10.00 -12.43 -10.76
C LYS A 28 9.05 -11.25 -10.88
N GLU A 29 9.09 -10.61 -12.02
CA GLU A 29 8.13 -9.59 -12.43
C GLU A 29 6.72 -10.17 -12.58
N GLY A 30 5.71 -9.31 -12.54
CA GLY A 30 4.32 -9.69 -12.75
C GLY A 30 4.07 -10.22 -14.15
N GLN A 31 2.89 -10.80 -14.38
CA GLN A 31 2.57 -11.50 -15.64
C GLN A 31 1.28 -10.96 -16.30
N ASP A 32 0.72 -9.90 -15.77
CA ASP A 32 -0.51 -9.28 -16.27
C ASP A 32 -0.51 -7.76 -16.03
N ASP A 33 -1.46 -7.06 -16.62
CA ASP A 33 -1.60 -5.60 -16.53
C ASP A 33 -1.85 -5.10 -15.10
N PHE A 34 -2.38 -5.95 -14.20
CA PHE A 34 -2.64 -5.57 -12.82
C PHE A 34 -1.39 -5.71 -11.95
N THR A 35 -0.63 -6.79 -12.14
CA THR A 35 0.60 -7.06 -11.37
C THR A 35 1.82 -6.33 -11.94
N GLY A 36 1.78 -5.96 -13.23
CA GLY A 36 2.79 -5.18 -13.94
C GLY A 36 3.92 -6.04 -14.50
N PHE A 37 4.19 -5.94 -15.80
CA PHE A 37 5.19 -6.75 -16.50
C PHE A 37 6.64 -6.37 -16.17
N ASN A 38 6.86 -5.14 -15.68
CA ASN A 38 8.15 -4.63 -15.19
C ASN A 38 8.07 -4.28 -13.69
N THR A 39 7.22 -4.96 -12.94
CA THR A 39 6.99 -4.68 -11.52
C THR A 39 7.25 -5.93 -10.68
N ARG A 40 8.05 -5.80 -9.63
CA ARG A 40 8.30 -6.84 -8.64
C ARG A 40 7.52 -6.55 -7.37
N ARG A 41 6.88 -7.61 -6.82
CA ARG A 41 6.07 -7.52 -5.61
C ARG A 41 6.55 -8.55 -4.58
N VAL A 42 7.00 -8.07 -3.43
CA VAL A 42 7.50 -8.91 -2.34
C VAL A 42 6.55 -8.80 -1.16
N GLY A 43 5.80 -9.85 -0.85
CA GLY A 43 4.93 -9.96 0.33
C GLY A 43 5.66 -10.49 1.57
N ALA A 44 4.91 -10.86 2.58
CA ALA A 44 5.39 -11.38 3.87
C ALA A 44 6.41 -10.43 4.55
N LEU A 45 6.15 -9.13 4.52
CA LEU A 45 7.11 -8.13 4.99
C LEU A 45 7.36 -8.25 6.50
N MET A 46 6.39 -8.75 7.27
CA MET A 46 6.56 -8.96 8.70
C MET A 46 7.63 -10.02 9.00
N ALA A 47 7.79 -11.00 8.13
CA ALA A 47 8.87 -12.00 8.24
C ALA A 47 10.21 -11.49 7.73
N ARG A 48 10.20 -10.59 6.73
CA ARG A 48 11.36 -10.25 5.91
C ARG A 48 12.09 -8.98 6.32
N SER A 49 11.41 -8.07 7.00
CA SER A 49 11.98 -6.77 7.37
C SER A 49 11.62 -6.36 8.78
N SER A 50 12.63 -6.16 9.61
CA SER A 50 12.44 -5.62 10.96
C SER A 50 11.92 -4.19 10.93
N GLU A 51 12.33 -3.42 9.93
CA GLU A 51 11.90 -2.03 9.78
C GLU A 51 10.44 -1.94 9.28
N CYS A 52 10.01 -2.83 8.38
CA CYS A 52 8.60 -2.89 8.00
C CYS A 52 7.67 -3.23 9.19
N ARG A 53 8.14 -3.99 10.19
CA ARG A 53 7.41 -4.18 11.45
C ARG A 53 7.25 -2.86 12.22
N VAL A 54 8.28 -2.02 12.25
CA VAL A 54 8.19 -0.69 12.87
C VAL A 54 7.17 0.19 12.14
N LEU A 55 7.15 0.14 10.80
CA LEU A 55 6.13 0.85 10.01
C LEU A 55 4.71 0.36 10.32
N ALA A 56 4.53 -0.95 10.40
CA ALA A 56 3.22 -1.55 10.68
C ALA A 56 2.68 -1.18 12.07
N LEU A 57 3.56 -0.93 13.02
CA LEU A 57 3.22 -0.52 14.40
C LEU A 57 3.33 1.00 14.61
N ASN A 58 3.45 1.80 13.55
CA ASN A 58 3.55 3.25 13.68
C ASN A 58 2.33 3.82 14.40
N PRO A 59 2.50 4.56 15.52
CA PRO A 59 1.39 5.02 16.36
C PRO A 59 0.38 5.88 15.61
N LEU A 60 0.83 6.75 14.72
CA LEU A 60 -0.05 7.60 13.92
C LEU A 60 -0.93 6.75 12.99
N ILE A 61 -0.34 5.76 12.30
CA ILE A 61 -1.08 4.88 11.40
C ILE A 61 -2.10 4.05 12.18
N ASN A 62 -1.73 3.58 13.37
CA ASN A 62 -2.63 2.82 14.23
C ASN A 62 -3.82 3.67 14.70
N GLU A 63 -3.60 4.92 15.11
CA GLU A 63 -4.71 5.83 15.47
C GLU A 63 -5.64 6.13 14.29
N VAL A 64 -5.08 6.34 13.09
CA VAL A 64 -5.88 6.54 11.87
C VAL A 64 -6.66 5.26 11.52
N SER A 65 -6.04 4.09 11.67
CA SER A 65 -6.71 2.80 11.44
C SER A 65 -7.89 2.60 12.38
N LYS A 66 -7.72 2.87 13.67
CA LYS A 66 -8.81 2.86 14.65
C LYS A 66 -9.95 3.76 14.23
N PHE A 67 -9.65 5.01 13.90
CA PHE A 67 -10.66 6.00 13.54
C PHE A 67 -11.54 5.54 12.38
N PHE A 68 -10.96 4.93 11.34
CA PHE A 68 -11.71 4.53 10.14
C PHE A 68 -12.33 3.14 10.23
N LEU A 69 -11.73 2.20 10.95
CA LEU A 69 -12.10 0.78 10.90
C LEU A 69 -12.90 0.32 12.13
N GLU A 70 -12.59 0.80 13.34
CA GLU A 70 -13.28 0.40 14.57
C GLU A 70 -14.75 0.84 14.69
N PRO A 71 -15.25 1.91 14.02
CA PRO A 71 -16.69 2.19 14.06
C PRO A 71 -17.58 1.03 13.57
N HIS A 72 -17.01 0.03 12.91
CA HIS A 72 -17.71 -1.11 12.35
C HIS A 72 -17.09 -2.46 12.72
N SER A 73 -16.18 -2.48 13.71
CA SER A 73 -15.46 -3.67 14.12
C SER A 73 -14.93 -3.53 15.56
N ASP A 74 -14.82 -4.63 16.29
CA ASP A 74 -14.16 -4.63 17.61
C ASP A 74 -12.63 -4.45 17.56
N GLY A 75 -12.09 -4.25 16.35
CA GLY A 75 -10.68 -4.01 16.14
C GLY A 75 -10.32 -4.06 14.64
N TYR A 76 -9.06 -3.87 14.35
CA TYR A 76 -8.52 -4.00 13.00
C TYR A 76 -7.27 -4.90 13.03
N GLN A 77 -6.85 -5.33 11.86
CA GLN A 77 -5.71 -6.23 11.69
C GLN A 77 -4.92 -5.82 10.44
N LEU A 78 -3.63 -6.16 10.43
CA LEU A 78 -2.82 -6.06 9.23
C LEU A 78 -3.37 -7.06 8.20
N HIS A 79 -3.74 -6.56 7.02
CA HIS A 79 -4.46 -7.29 6.01
C HIS A 79 -3.56 -7.75 4.86
N PHE A 80 -2.69 -6.86 4.41
CA PHE A 80 -1.81 -7.08 3.27
C PHE A 80 -0.51 -6.31 3.42
N THR A 81 0.59 -6.91 2.99
CA THR A 81 1.91 -6.27 2.97
C THR A 81 2.61 -6.51 1.63
N SER A 82 3.19 -5.48 1.05
CA SER A 82 4.00 -5.64 -0.17
C SER A 82 5.04 -4.55 -0.32
N ALA A 83 6.25 -4.93 -0.67
CA ALA A 83 7.20 -4.02 -1.30
C ALA A 83 6.98 -4.10 -2.82
N ILE A 84 6.72 -2.96 -3.44
CA ILE A 84 6.42 -2.85 -4.87
C ILE A 84 7.49 -2.00 -5.53
N ASP A 85 8.26 -2.64 -6.41
CA ASP A 85 9.35 -2.03 -7.17
C ASP A 85 8.94 -1.95 -8.64
N ILE A 86 8.63 -0.75 -9.10
CA ILE A 86 8.21 -0.47 -10.48
C ILE A 86 9.42 -0.03 -11.28
N ALA A 87 9.83 -0.85 -12.25
CA ALA A 87 10.97 -0.56 -13.11
C ALA A 87 10.60 0.38 -14.28
N PRO A 88 11.60 1.01 -14.93
CA PRO A 88 11.41 1.80 -16.15
C PRO A 88 10.63 1.05 -17.23
N GLY A 89 9.74 1.74 -17.90
CA GLY A 89 8.90 1.18 -18.97
C GLY A 89 7.65 0.44 -18.49
N GLU A 90 7.35 0.43 -17.18
CA GLU A 90 6.08 -0.10 -16.69
C GLU A 90 4.91 0.79 -17.09
N SER A 91 3.82 0.19 -17.56
CA SER A 91 2.58 0.87 -17.88
C SER A 91 1.79 1.25 -16.63
N GLU A 92 0.84 2.17 -16.77
CA GLU A 92 -0.06 2.49 -15.67
C GLU A 92 -1.00 1.33 -15.34
N GLN A 93 -1.26 1.16 -14.06
CA GLN A 93 -2.24 0.20 -13.58
C GLN A 93 -3.66 0.73 -13.78
N ILE A 94 -4.60 -0.15 -14.08
CA ILE A 94 -6.02 0.20 -14.11
C ILE A 94 -6.47 0.79 -12.77
N LEU A 95 -7.25 1.88 -12.81
CA LEU A 95 -7.82 2.47 -11.61
C LEU A 95 -8.82 1.52 -10.96
N HIS A 96 -8.65 1.28 -9.68
CA HIS A 96 -9.45 0.33 -8.91
C HIS A 96 -9.73 0.84 -7.50
N ARG A 97 -10.51 0.09 -6.73
CA ARG A 97 -10.74 0.29 -5.30
C ARG A 97 -10.41 -0.99 -4.58
N ASP A 98 -9.50 -0.94 -3.61
CA ASP A 98 -9.03 -2.10 -2.85
C ASP A 98 -10.17 -2.87 -2.16
N ARG A 99 -11.20 -2.13 -1.67
CA ARG A 99 -12.38 -2.77 -1.08
C ARG A 99 -13.05 -3.81 -1.97
N GLY A 100 -12.72 -3.84 -3.25
CA GLY A 100 -13.24 -4.80 -4.22
C GLY A 100 -12.81 -6.24 -3.95
N VAL A 101 -11.75 -6.47 -3.21
CA VAL A 101 -11.22 -7.81 -2.89
C VAL A 101 -12.24 -8.68 -2.14
N TRP A 102 -13.13 -8.07 -1.36
CA TRP A 102 -14.22 -8.76 -0.67
C TRP A 102 -15.56 -8.76 -1.44
N GLY A 103 -15.53 -8.38 -2.73
CA GLY A 103 -16.71 -8.26 -3.58
C GLY A 103 -17.56 -7.02 -3.31
N GLY A 104 -18.71 -6.97 -3.95
CA GLY A 104 -19.60 -5.81 -3.88
C GLY A 104 -20.66 -5.86 -2.77
N TYR A 105 -20.59 -6.81 -1.85
CA TYR A 105 -21.65 -7.09 -0.88
C TYR A 105 -21.60 -6.22 0.37
N ILE A 106 -20.42 -5.67 0.71
CA ILE A 106 -20.27 -4.84 1.91
C ILE A 106 -20.83 -3.44 1.63
N PRO A 107 -21.77 -2.94 2.47
CA PRO A 107 -22.33 -1.61 2.29
C PRO A 107 -21.26 -0.52 2.23
N ARG A 108 -21.40 0.43 1.31
CA ARG A 108 -20.39 1.48 1.08
C ARG A 108 -20.13 2.40 2.26
N LYS A 109 -21.09 2.50 3.19
CA LYS A 109 -20.91 3.27 4.43
C LYS A 109 -19.91 2.64 5.42
N ILE A 110 -19.60 1.36 5.22
CA ILE A 110 -18.60 0.64 6.02
C ILE A 110 -17.25 0.73 5.27
N GLU A 111 -16.26 1.38 5.86
CA GLU A 111 -14.90 1.33 5.30
C GLU A 111 -14.25 -0.01 5.65
N THR A 112 -13.71 -0.65 4.64
CA THR A 112 -13.17 -2.01 4.76
C THR A 112 -11.65 -2.05 4.81
N GLN A 113 -11.01 -0.92 4.50
CA GLN A 113 -9.55 -0.89 4.41
C GLN A 113 -9.00 0.52 4.62
N LEU A 114 -7.93 0.59 5.38
CA LEU A 114 -7.00 1.71 5.38
C LEU A 114 -5.69 1.27 4.74
N SER A 115 -5.20 2.05 3.79
CA SER A 115 -3.99 1.75 3.04
C SER A 115 -2.92 2.80 3.32
N THR A 116 -1.68 2.35 3.45
CA THR A 116 -0.50 3.22 3.53
C THR A 116 0.48 2.86 2.44
N VAL A 117 1.04 3.87 1.78
CA VAL A 117 2.12 3.75 0.81
C VAL A 117 3.31 4.57 1.30
N TRP A 118 4.37 3.90 1.67
CA TRP A 118 5.60 4.50 2.18
C TRP A 118 6.60 4.65 1.03
N ALA A 119 7.01 5.86 0.74
CA ALA A 119 7.97 6.17 -0.32
C ALA A 119 9.40 5.83 0.12
N ILE A 120 9.94 4.74 -0.40
CA ILE A 120 11.35 4.36 -0.16
C ILE A 120 12.27 5.10 -1.14
N THR A 121 11.81 5.33 -2.36
CA THR A 121 12.39 6.30 -3.31
C THR A 121 11.44 7.49 -3.45
N ASP A 122 11.85 8.56 -4.10
CA ASP A 122 10.93 9.64 -4.47
C ASP A 122 9.82 9.10 -5.37
N PHE A 123 8.60 9.59 -5.19
CA PHE A 123 7.46 9.33 -6.06
C PHE A 123 7.14 10.58 -6.85
N THR A 124 7.30 10.51 -8.15
CA THR A 124 6.97 11.58 -9.09
C THR A 124 6.00 11.05 -10.15
N LYS A 125 5.26 11.93 -10.79
CA LYS A 125 4.42 11.55 -11.92
C LYS A 125 5.21 10.76 -12.97
N GLU A 126 6.46 11.16 -13.23
CA GLU A 126 7.31 10.55 -14.24
C GLU A 126 7.74 9.12 -13.88
N ASN A 127 7.97 8.82 -12.58
CA ASN A 127 8.43 7.48 -12.17
C ASN A 127 7.30 6.57 -11.66
N GLY A 128 6.04 6.91 -11.90
CA GLY A 128 4.91 6.06 -11.58
C GLY A 128 4.33 6.30 -10.18
N ALA A 129 4.33 7.55 -9.68
CA ALA A 129 3.60 7.89 -8.47
C ALA A 129 2.14 7.40 -8.55
N THR A 130 1.59 7.00 -7.42
CA THR A 130 0.22 6.47 -7.34
C THR A 130 -0.77 7.49 -7.89
N GLN A 131 -1.52 7.09 -8.90
CA GLN A 131 -2.69 7.82 -9.37
C GLN A 131 -3.80 7.74 -8.33
N VAL A 132 -4.48 8.82 -8.08
CA VAL A 132 -5.57 8.90 -7.12
C VAL A 132 -6.65 9.83 -7.62
N VAL A 133 -7.91 9.46 -7.37
CA VAL A 133 -9.07 10.26 -7.74
C VAL A 133 -9.69 10.83 -6.46
N PRO A 134 -9.41 12.11 -6.11
CA PRO A 134 -9.92 12.73 -4.91
C PRO A 134 -11.45 12.75 -4.85
N GLY A 135 -12.02 12.39 -3.70
CA GLY A 135 -13.49 12.37 -3.53
C GLY A 135 -14.19 11.12 -4.06
N SER A 136 -13.51 10.26 -4.81
CA SER A 136 -14.11 9.07 -5.46
C SER A 136 -14.69 8.02 -4.49
N HIS A 137 -14.30 8.06 -3.21
CA HIS A 137 -14.92 7.22 -2.17
C HIS A 137 -16.42 7.51 -1.96
N LYS A 138 -16.88 8.72 -2.37
CA LYS A 138 -18.30 9.13 -2.31
C LYS A 138 -19.08 8.87 -3.61
N TRP A 139 -18.38 8.48 -4.68
CA TRP A 139 -19.00 8.32 -6.00
C TRP A 139 -19.81 7.03 -6.11
N ASP A 140 -20.77 7.05 -7.03
CA ASP A 140 -21.44 5.82 -7.43
C ASP A 140 -20.46 4.79 -8.00
N ARG A 141 -20.80 3.51 -7.86
CA ARG A 141 -19.92 2.40 -8.23
C ARG A 141 -19.45 2.47 -9.69
N ASN A 142 -20.31 2.90 -10.58
CA ASN A 142 -20.10 2.87 -12.03
C ASN A 142 -19.58 4.20 -12.59
N ARG A 143 -19.28 5.18 -11.72
CA ARG A 143 -18.72 6.44 -12.20
C ARG A 143 -17.24 6.27 -12.51
N GLU A 144 -16.88 6.58 -13.76
CA GLU A 144 -15.48 6.66 -14.21
C GLU A 144 -14.98 8.10 -14.06
N PRO A 145 -13.70 8.31 -13.73
CA PRO A 145 -13.11 9.64 -13.68
C PRO A 145 -12.81 10.17 -15.08
N SER A 146 -12.89 11.48 -15.26
CA SER A 146 -12.25 12.14 -16.39
C SER A 146 -10.73 12.28 -16.11
N PRO A 147 -9.90 12.47 -17.16
CA PRO A 147 -8.45 12.63 -16.96
C PRO A 147 -8.06 13.77 -16.01
N GLU A 148 -8.84 14.84 -15.96
CA GLU A 148 -8.59 16.01 -15.10
C GLU A 148 -8.90 15.76 -13.62
N GLU A 149 -9.66 14.71 -13.31
CA GLU A 149 -9.97 14.30 -11.94
C GLU A 149 -8.89 13.38 -11.34
N ILE A 150 -7.93 12.95 -12.17
CA ILE A 150 -6.83 12.07 -11.74
C ILE A 150 -5.65 12.93 -11.28
N CYS A 151 -5.26 12.75 -10.03
CA CYS A 151 -4.08 13.37 -9.43
C CYS A 151 -3.00 12.31 -9.20
N TYR A 152 -1.76 12.76 -8.98
CA TYR A 152 -0.66 11.88 -8.62
C TYR A 152 -0.25 12.15 -7.17
N ALA A 153 -0.07 11.11 -6.37
CA ALA A 153 0.47 11.21 -5.01
C ALA A 153 2.00 11.35 -5.09
N GLU A 154 2.45 12.51 -5.57
CA GLU A 154 3.87 12.86 -5.61
C GLU A 154 4.35 13.17 -4.21
N MET A 155 5.47 12.56 -3.79
CA MET A 155 6.03 12.73 -2.45
C MET A 155 7.51 12.37 -2.43
N SER A 156 8.24 13.05 -1.56
CA SER A 156 9.65 12.74 -1.33
C SER A 156 9.81 11.40 -0.60
N ARG A 157 10.93 10.74 -0.81
CA ARG A 157 11.29 9.55 -0.03
C ARG A 157 11.21 9.84 1.47
N GLY A 158 10.74 8.87 2.23
CA GLY A 158 10.47 9.01 3.66
C GLY A 158 9.08 9.54 4.01
N SER A 159 8.27 9.90 3.00
CA SER A 159 6.87 10.29 3.19
C SER A 159 5.95 9.08 3.18
N VAL A 160 4.73 9.25 3.71
CA VAL A 160 3.66 8.26 3.64
C VAL A 160 2.39 8.85 3.05
N PHE A 161 1.80 8.15 2.09
CA PHE A 161 0.45 8.44 1.57
C PHE A 161 -0.55 7.50 2.26
N ILE A 162 -1.59 8.07 2.86
CA ILE A 162 -2.66 7.36 3.58
C ILE A 162 -3.98 7.58 2.86
N TYR A 163 -4.69 6.51 2.56
CA TYR A 163 -6.00 6.56 1.90
C TYR A 163 -6.88 5.38 2.32
N THR A 164 -8.18 5.47 2.07
CA THR A 164 -9.11 4.36 2.35
C THR A 164 -9.32 3.48 1.13
N GLY A 165 -9.62 2.21 1.33
CA GLY A 165 -9.86 1.25 0.24
C GLY A 165 -11.03 1.59 -0.68
N SER A 166 -11.84 2.58 -0.33
CA SER A 166 -12.95 3.11 -1.14
C SER A 166 -12.49 4.13 -2.20
N VAL A 167 -11.27 4.67 -2.10
CA VAL A 167 -10.72 5.65 -3.06
C VAL A 167 -10.27 4.93 -4.33
N MET A 168 -10.62 5.48 -5.49
CA MET A 168 -10.06 5.01 -6.78
C MET A 168 -8.60 5.43 -6.87
N HIS A 169 -7.74 4.46 -7.18
CA HIS A 169 -6.31 4.67 -7.34
C HIS A 169 -5.70 3.58 -8.23
N GLY A 170 -4.42 3.74 -8.56
CA GLY A 170 -3.63 2.79 -9.34
C GLY A 170 -2.18 3.23 -9.41
N GLY A 171 -1.27 2.35 -9.77
CA GLY A 171 0.10 2.71 -10.07
C GLY A 171 0.17 3.59 -11.31
N GLY A 172 0.98 4.65 -11.31
CA GLY A 172 1.29 5.42 -12.51
C GLY A 172 2.30 4.69 -13.41
N ALA A 173 2.38 5.09 -14.68
CA ALA A 173 3.40 4.60 -15.60
C ALA A 173 4.79 5.10 -15.17
N ASN A 174 5.80 4.24 -15.24
CA ASN A 174 7.18 4.65 -15.01
C ASN A 174 7.88 4.96 -16.33
N ASN A 175 7.89 6.23 -16.70
CA ASN A 175 8.56 6.76 -17.89
C ASN A 175 9.97 7.30 -17.59
N SER A 176 10.45 7.13 -16.36
CA SER A 176 11.79 7.53 -15.94
C SER A 176 12.83 6.44 -16.21
N ASP A 177 14.07 6.72 -15.90
CA ASP A 177 15.22 5.80 -15.99
C ASP A 177 15.53 5.06 -14.68
N LYS A 178 14.68 5.23 -13.64
CA LYS A 178 14.91 4.70 -12.29
C LYS A 178 13.73 3.91 -11.78
N ASN A 179 14.01 2.90 -10.95
CA ASN A 179 12.98 2.17 -10.23
C ASN A 179 12.29 3.04 -9.17
N ARG A 180 11.01 2.81 -8.97
CA ARG A 180 10.21 3.41 -7.91
C ARG A 180 9.83 2.33 -6.89
N LEU A 181 10.43 2.37 -5.71
CA LEU A 181 10.19 1.43 -4.61
C LEU A 181 9.27 2.05 -3.56
N GLY A 182 8.19 1.35 -3.24
CA GLY A 182 7.31 1.68 -2.12
C GLY A 182 7.01 0.46 -1.26
N VAL A 183 6.74 0.70 0.03
CA VAL A 183 6.22 -0.29 0.97
C VAL A 183 4.74 -0.01 1.20
N PHE A 184 3.91 -1.02 1.02
CA PHE A 184 2.46 -0.98 1.13
C PHE A 184 2.03 -1.81 2.34
N LEU A 185 1.32 -1.19 3.27
CA LEU A 185 0.75 -1.84 4.44
C LEU A 185 -0.73 -1.48 4.52
N HIS A 186 -1.58 -2.49 4.49
CA HIS A 186 -3.02 -2.32 4.48
C HIS A 186 -3.65 -2.95 5.71
N TYR A 187 -4.62 -2.27 6.29
CA TYR A 187 -5.34 -2.68 7.49
C TYR A 187 -6.82 -2.86 7.17
N ALA A 188 -7.44 -3.85 7.79
CA ALA A 188 -8.86 -4.16 7.61
C ALA A 188 -9.52 -4.50 8.94
N PRO A 189 -10.87 -4.39 9.07
CA PRO A 189 -11.62 -4.89 10.20
C PRO A 189 -11.33 -6.36 10.49
N THR A 190 -11.31 -6.75 11.78
CA THR A 190 -10.95 -8.11 12.21
C THR A 190 -11.86 -9.21 11.69
N TRP A 191 -13.10 -8.90 11.32
CA TRP A 191 -14.06 -9.86 10.74
C TRP A 191 -13.89 -10.09 9.23
N LEU A 192 -13.02 -9.33 8.56
CA LEU A 192 -12.68 -9.57 7.15
C LEU A 192 -11.50 -10.54 7.04
N ARG A 193 -11.57 -11.43 6.06
CA ARG A 193 -10.45 -12.30 5.75
C ARG A 193 -9.30 -11.48 5.18
N GLN A 194 -8.11 -11.69 5.71
CA GLN A 194 -6.88 -11.12 5.18
C GLN A 194 -6.59 -11.64 3.76
N GLU A 195 -6.15 -10.78 2.86
CA GLU A 195 -5.63 -11.16 1.54
C GLU A 195 -4.30 -11.89 1.69
N GLU A 196 -3.38 -11.35 2.48
CA GLU A 196 -2.18 -12.05 2.93
C GLU A 196 -2.43 -12.63 4.32
N ASN A 197 -2.46 -13.95 4.44
CA ASN A 197 -2.68 -14.61 5.71
C ASN A 197 -1.49 -14.40 6.67
N GLN A 198 -1.56 -13.41 7.56
CA GLN A 198 -0.49 -13.06 8.48
C GLN A 198 -0.13 -14.19 9.48
N TYR A 199 -1.07 -15.06 9.80
CA TYR A 199 -0.79 -16.23 10.65
C TYR A 199 0.15 -17.25 9.99
N LEU A 200 0.20 -17.26 8.66
CA LEU A 200 1.08 -18.14 7.88
C LEU A 200 2.34 -17.40 7.39
N SER A 201 2.22 -16.12 7.04
CA SER A 201 3.33 -15.34 6.48
C SER A 201 4.28 -14.80 7.54
N CYS A 202 3.80 -14.57 8.79
CA CYS A 202 4.65 -14.12 9.90
C CYS A 202 4.98 -15.30 10.85
N PRO A 203 6.26 -15.69 10.98
CA PRO A 203 6.64 -16.78 11.86
C PRO A 203 6.29 -16.52 13.33
N PRO A 204 5.83 -17.51 14.10
CA PRO A 204 5.42 -17.32 15.50
C PRO A 204 6.48 -16.71 16.42
N HIS A 205 7.77 -17.02 16.16
CA HIS A 205 8.86 -16.45 16.96
C HIS A 205 9.07 -14.95 16.72
N ILE A 206 8.58 -14.41 15.60
CA ILE A 206 8.53 -12.97 15.31
C ILE A 206 7.21 -12.40 15.84
N ALA A 207 6.10 -13.06 15.54
CA ALA A 207 4.76 -12.57 15.87
C ALA A 207 4.56 -12.33 17.37
N LYS A 208 5.16 -13.17 18.23
CA LYS A 208 5.06 -13.04 19.70
C LYS A 208 5.59 -11.72 20.26
N ASP A 209 6.48 -11.04 19.52
CA ASP A 209 7.11 -9.78 19.93
C ASP A 209 6.41 -8.56 19.28
N LEU A 210 5.34 -8.79 18.49
CA LEU A 210 4.51 -7.75 17.89
C LEU A 210 3.28 -7.51 18.77
N SER A 211 2.82 -6.26 18.84
CA SER A 211 1.54 -5.94 19.47
C SER A 211 0.39 -6.58 18.67
N PRO A 212 -0.64 -7.07 19.38
CA PRO A 212 -1.84 -7.58 18.71
C PRO A 212 -2.51 -6.51 17.89
#